data_a1dcc5f4dd83a285bdc441727348d209
#
_entry.id   a1dcc5f4dd83a285bdc441727348d209
#
_cell.length_a   1.000
_cell.length_b   1.000
_cell.length_c   1.000
_cell.angle_alpha   90.00
_cell.angle_beta   90.00
_cell.angle_gamma   90.00
#
_symmetry.space_group_name_H-M   'P 1'
#
loop_
_entity.id
_entity.type
_entity.pdbx_description
1 polymer ?
#
loop_
_entity_poly.entity_id
_entity_poly.type
_entity_poly.pdbx_seq_one_letter_code
_entity_poly.pdbx_strand_id
1 'polypeptide(L)'
;VLESGGMPGILVLVYITGLMAVLRQFAGPVIHKLSPVGVMLFSSILTGASLYWMSSADTLSIAFASATFFAVGACYMWPTMIGIASERIPESGALGLGLLGGMGMLVAGAITSPMMGRVADQYLHEHLPVAETASILQQVSDQYPVFAANVPEDIIRSEILGAKAEVDAVLEVYKSSGALPKDQTATAMRSAITNAPLEAATIKAGLTGILGPSDNFGGRMSFRYVAPFAI
;
A
#
# COMPACT_ATOMS: atom_id res chain seq x y z
N VAL A 1 -11.17 1.75 -3.49
CA VAL A 1 -12.40 1.05 -3.06
C VAL A 1 -12.76 1.38 -1.62
N LEU A 2 -11.83 1.31 -0.68
CA LEU A 2 -12.10 1.59 0.73
C LEU A 2 -12.34 3.08 0.98
N GLU A 3 -11.48 3.93 0.45
CA GLU A 3 -11.60 5.40 0.60
C GLU A 3 -12.73 5.98 -0.23
N SER A 4 -13.03 5.44 -1.41
CA SER A 4 -14.20 5.83 -2.19
C SER A 4 -15.52 5.41 -1.55
N GLY A 5 -15.50 4.38 -0.68
CA GLY A 5 -16.63 3.98 0.18
C GLY A 5 -16.72 4.76 1.51
N GLY A 6 -15.87 5.77 1.72
CA GLY A 6 -15.86 6.58 2.95
C GLY A 6 -15.29 5.85 4.18
N MET A 7 -14.63 4.69 3.99
CA MET A 7 -14.07 3.92 5.08
C MET A 7 -12.54 4.00 5.07
N PRO A 8 -11.89 4.48 6.14
CA PRO A 8 -10.43 4.53 6.21
C PRO A 8 -9.82 3.12 6.07
N GLY A 9 -8.78 2.98 5.24
CA GLY A 9 -8.08 1.70 5.05
C GLY A 9 -7.55 1.07 6.35
N ILE A 10 -7.29 1.90 7.36
CA ILE A 10 -6.88 1.48 8.70
C ILE A 10 -7.92 0.57 9.40
N LEU A 11 -9.22 0.71 9.10
CA LEU A 11 -10.25 -0.15 9.69
C LEU A 11 -10.15 -1.59 9.21
N VAL A 12 -9.72 -1.82 7.97
CA VAL A 12 -9.47 -3.18 7.48
C VAL A 12 -8.25 -3.79 8.16
N LEU A 13 -7.21 -3.00 8.39
CA LEU A 13 -6.04 -3.44 9.15
C LEU A 13 -6.42 -3.83 10.59
N VAL A 14 -7.21 -3.01 11.27
CA VAL A 14 -7.74 -3.30 12.62
C VAL A 14 -8.59 -4.57 12.61
N TYR A 15 -9.47 -4.71 11.62
CA TYR A 15 -10.30 -5.92 11.44
C TYR A 15 -9.45 -7.18 11.27
N ILE A 16 -8.48 -7.17 10.35
CA ILE A 16 -7.56 -8.30 10.11
C ILE A 16 -6.80 -8.65 11.39
N THR A 17 -6.21 -7.66 12.03
CA THR A 17 -5.39 -7.86 13.24
C THR A 17 -6.24 -8.39 14.40
N GLY A 18 -7.44 -7.84 14.61
CA GLY A 18 -8.38 -8.30 15.62
C GLY A 18 -8.84 -9.74 15.38
N LEU A 19 -9.19 -10.07 14.13
CA LEU A 19 -9.56 -11.43 13.75
C LEU A 19 -8.41 -12.42 13.96
N MET A 20 -7.18 -12.05 13.57
CA MET A 20 -5.99 -12.87 13.81
C MET A 20 -5.76 -13.10 15.31
N ALA A 21 -5.98 -12.10 16.16
CA ALA A 21 -5.84 -12.24 17.61
C ALA A 21 -6.85 -13.26 18.18
N VAL A 22 -8.10 -13.21 17.74
CA VAL A 22 -9.15 -14.15 18.14
C VAL A 22 -8.81 -15.56 17.65
N LEU A 23 -8.44 -15.73 16.39
CA LEU A 23 -8.13 -17.04 15.80
C LEU A 23 -6.94 -17.73 16.47
N ARG A 24 -5.95 -16.97 16.95
CA ARG A 24 -4.79 -17.51 17.68
C ARG A 24 -5.17 -18.24 18.98
N GLN A 25 -6.30 -17.91 19.59
CA GLN A 25 -6.79 -18.63 20.78
C GLN A 25 -7.13 -20.09 20.45
N PHE A 26 -7.46 -20.39 19.19
CA PHE A 26 -7.82 -21.72 18.71
C PHE A 26 -6.65 -22.47 18.05
N ALA A 27 -5.42 -21.97 18.17
CA ALA A 27 -4.24 -22.54 17.52
C ALA A 27 -3.95 -24.00 17.99
N GLY A 28 -4.12 -24.29 19.27
CA GLY A 28 -3.84 -25.62 19.84
C GLY A 28 -4.57 -26.76 19.11
N PRO A 29 -5.91 -26.75 19.05
CA PRO A 29 -6.68 -27.79 18.34
C PRO A 29 -6.35 -27.91 16.86
N VAL A 30 -5.98 -26.82 16.19
CA VAL A 30 -5.63 -26.81 14.77
C VAL A 30 -4.28 -27.50 14.52
N ILE A 31 -3.27 -27.16 15.32
CA ILE A 31 -1.91 -27.73 15.20
C ILE A 31 -1.91 -29.24 15.55
N HIS A 32 -2.70 -29.67 16.55
CA HIS A 32 -2.81 -31.06 16.90
C HIS A 32 -3.43 -31.94 15.79
N LYS A 33 -4.32 -31.41 14.97
CA LYS A 33 -4.96 -32.12 13.87
C LYS A 33 -4.15 -32.18 12.58
N LEU A 34 -3.43 -31.07 12.26
CA LEU A 34 -2.79 -30.87 10.95
C LEU A 34 -1.29 -30.97 11.09
N SER A 35 -0.56 -31.41 11.88
CA SER A 35 0.91 -31.34 12.06
C SER A 35 1.46 -29.90 11.79
N PRO A 36 2.54 -29.45 12.41
CA PRO A 36 3.08 -28.12 12.23
C PRO A 36 3.41 -27.76 10.77
N VAL A 37 3.97 -28.71 10.02
CA VAL A 37 4.30 -28.53 8.60
C VAL A 37 3.03 -28.43 7.74
N GLY A 38 2.01 -29.22 8.05
CA GLY A 38 0.71 -29.16 7.36
C GLY A 38 0.00 -27.83 7.59
N VAL A 39 0.07 -27.26 8.81
CA VAL A 39 -0.45 -25.94 9.11
C VAL A 39 0.28 -24.86 8.31
N MET A 40 1.61 -24.93 8.22
CA MET A 40 2.39 -23.97 7.42
C MET A 40 2.01 -24.03 5.93
N LEU A 41 1.93 -25.23 5.35
CA LEU A 41 1.54 -25.41 3.95
C LEU A 41 0.13 -24.85 3.69
N PHE A 42 -0.84 -25.24 4.52
CA PHE A 42 -2.20 -24.73 4.41
C PHE A 42 -2.27 -23.21 4.54
N SER A 43 -1.56 -22.64 5.52
CA SER A 43 -1.47 -21.19 5.75
C SER A 43 -0.88 -20.47 4.55
N SER A 44 0.21 -20.97 3.97
CA SER A 44 0.85 -20.39 2.78
C SER A 44 -0.09 -20.37 1.58
N ILE A 45 -0.70 -21.51 1.25
CA ILE A 45 -1.64 -21.61 0.12
C ILE A 45 -2.83 -20.68 0.32
N LEU A 46 -3.42 -20.68 1.52
CA LEU A 46 -4.58 -19.85 1.81
C LEU A 46 -4.24 -18.36 1.77
N THR A 47 -3.08 -17.97 2.30
CA THR A 47 -2.58 -16.58 2.27
C THR A 47 -2.33 -16.13 0.84
N GLY A 48 -1.63 -16.93 0.02
CA GLY A 48 -1.38 -16.63 -1.38
C GLY A 48 -2.67 -16.50 -2.21
N ALA A 49 -3.59 -17.45 -2.04
CA ALA A 49 -4.89 -17.43 -2.71
C ALA A 49 -5.73 -16.20 -2.30
N SER A 50 -5.72 -15.82 -1.02
CA SER A 50 -6.45 -14.65 -0.55
C SER A 50 -5.84 -13.33 -1.02
N LEU A 51 -4.52 -13.22 -1.13
CA LEU A 51 -3.86 -12.06 -1.74
C LEU A 51 -4.22 -11.92 -3.22
N TYR A 52 -4.24 -13.04 -3.95
CA TYR A 52 -4.68 -13.04 -5.35
C TYR A 52 -6.14 -12.61 -5.47
N TRP A 53 -7.01 -13.12 -4.59
CA TRP A 53 -8.42 -12.70 -4.57
C TRP A 53 -8.57 -11.22 -4.18
N MET A 54 -7.78 -10.72 -3.23
CA MET A 54 -7.77 -9.31 -2.83
C MET A 54 -7.37 -8.39 -3.98
N SER A 55 -6.54 -8.85 -4.92
CA SER A 55 -6.20 -8.09 -6.12
C SER A 55 -7.40 -7.81 -7.04
N SER A 56 -8.46 -8.59 -6.92
CA SER A 56 -9.71 -8.46 -7.68
C SER A 56 -10.84 -7.78 -6.89
N ALA A 57 -10.52 -7.19 -5.74
CA ALA A 57 -11.53 -6.59 -4.85
C ALA A 57 -12.00 -5.23 -5.38
N ASP A 58 -13.12 -5.21 -6.08
CA ASP A 58 -13.76 -3.99 -6.59
C ASP A 58 -14.84 -3.45 -5.64
N THR A 59 -15.31 -4.26 -4.71
CA THR A 59 -16.34 -3.89 -3.72
C THR A 59 -15.85 -4.08 -2.29
N LEU A 60 -16.45 -3.33 -1.37
CA LEU A 60 -16.15 -3.44 0.05
C LEU A 60 -16.37 -4.86 0.58
N SER A 61 -17.44 -5.52 0.15
CA SER A 61 -17.76 -6.89 0.57
C SER A 61 -16.68 -7.90 0.15
N ILE A 62 -16.17 -7.80 -1.08
CA ILE A 62 -15.09 -8.66 -1.57
C ILE A 62 -13.79 -8.35 -0.84
N ALA A 63 -13.51 -7.08 -0.54
CA ALA A 63 -12.34 -6.68 0.23
C ALA A 63 -12.35 -7.29 1.64
N PHE A 64 -13.46 -7.21 2.36
CA PHE A 64 -13.59 -7.83 3.69
C PHE A 64 -13.58 -9.37 3.63
N ALA A 65 -14.23 -9.98 2.65
CA ALA A 65 -14.20 -11.43 2.48
C ALA A 65 -12.76 -11.93 2.24
N SER A 66 -12.05 -11.35 1.28
CA SER A 66 -10.65 -11.72 0.99
C SER A 66 -9.73 -11.43 2.18
N ALA A 67 -9.93 -10.33 2.90
CA ALA A 67 -9.22 -10.00 4.13
C ALA A 67 -9.46 -11.03 5.25
N THR A 68 -10.67 -11.58 5.35
CA THR A 68 -10.99 -12.67 6.30
C THR A 68 -10.19 -13.92 5.99
N PHE A 69 -10.18 -14.36 4.73
CA PHE A 69 -9.40 -15.53 4.32
C PHE A 69 -7.89 -15.31 4.49
N PHE A 70 -7.41 -14.10 4.21
CA PHE A 70 -6.03 -13.71 4.49
C PHE A 70 -5.71 -13.82 5.98
N ALA A 71 -6.57 -13.28 6.85
CA ALA A 71 -6.37 -13.36 8.30
C ALA A 71 -6.33 -14.82 8.80
N VAL A 72 -7.21 -15.68 8.29
CA VAL A 72 -7.20 -17.13 8.62
C VAL A 72 -5.90 -17.79 8.17
N GLY A 73 -5.42 -17.51 6.95
CA GLY A 73 -4.17 -18.05 6.43
C GLY A 73 -2.95 -17.56 7.21
N ALA A 74 -2.83 -16.28 7.42
CA ALA A 74 -1.64 -15.65 8.00
C ALA A 74 -1.51 -15.86 9.52
N CYS A 75 -2.64 -16.05 10.25
CA CYS A 75 -2.63 -16.03 11.72
C CYS A 75 -1.78 -17.15 12.35
N TYR A 76 -1.68 -18.32 11.72
CA TYR A 76 -0.93 -19.47 12.25
C TYR A 76 0.50 -19.57 11.70
N MET A 77 0.83 -18.88 10.63
CA MET A 77 2.12 -19.02 9.95
C MET A 77 3.29 -18.67 10.86
N TRP A 78 3.25 -17.49 11.47
CA TRP A 78 4.32 -17.02 12.34
C TRP A 78 4.50 -17.83 13.64
N PRO A 79 3.44 -18.10 14.44
CA PRO A 79 3.57 -18.93 15.63
C PRO A 79 4.08 -20.33 15.34
N THR A 80 3.60 -20.95 14.26
CA THR A 80 4.01 -22.31 13.88
C THR A 80 5.47 -22.35 13.43
N MET A 81 5.94 -21.33 12.68
CA MET A 81 7.33 -21.23 12.26
C MET A 81 8.28 -21.12 13.46
N ILE A 82 7.93 -20.28 14.44
CA ILE A 82 8.71 -20.16 15.69
C ILE A 82 8.68 -21.47 16.48
N GLY A 83 7.53 -22.13 16.57
CA GLY A 83 7.39 -23.43 17.23
C GLY A 83 8.29 -24.49 16.60
N ILE A 84 8.26 -24.66 15.28
CA ILE A 84 9.13 -25.61 14.56
C ILE A 84 10.60 -25.28 14.78
N ALA A 85 11.00 -24.01 14.76
CA ALA A 85 12.38 -23.61 14.99
C ALA A 85 12.86 -23.95 16.40
N SER A 86 12.03 -23.71 17.41
CA SER A 86 12.36 -24.03 18.81
C SER A 86 12.43 -25.53 19.09
N GLU A 87 11.59 -26.33 18.42
CA GLU A 87 11.59 -27.80 18.57
C GLU A 87 12.76 -28.47 17.84
N ARG A 88 13.08 -27.99 16.64
CA ARG A 88 14.10 -28.63 15.80
C ARG A 88 15.53 -28.18 16.08
N ILE A 89 15.70 -26.98 16.61
CA ILE A 89 17.02 -26.40 16.92
C ILE A 89 16.99 -25.80 18.33
N PRO A 90 16.78 -26.62 19.37
CA PRO A 90 16.65 -26.13 20.74
C PRO A 90 17.95 -25.44 21.24
N GLU A 91 19.11 -25.84 20.73
CA GLU A 91 20.41 -25.25 21.08
C GLU A 91 20.57 -23.79 20.62
N SER A 92 19.79 -23.35 19.61
CA SER A 92 19.84 -21.96 19.14
C SER A 92 19.26 -20.96 20.14
N GLY A 93 18.40 -21.41 21.04
CA GLY A 93 17.80 -20.63 22.11
C GLY A 93 17.15 -19.31 21.63
N ALA A 94 17.20 -18.31 22.48
CA ALA A 94 16.64 -16.98 22.18
C ALA A 94 17.33 -16.27 21.00
N LEU A 95 18.61 -16.54 20.76
CA LEU A 95 19.38 -15.94 19.68
C LEU A 95 18.89 -16.44 18.31
N GLY A 96 18.63 -17.75 18.17
CA GLY A 96 18.11 -18.33 16.93
C GLY A 96 16.70 -17.80 16.59
N LEU A 97 15.83 -17.71 17.59
CA LEU A 97 14.49 -17.16 17.40
C LEU A 97 14.53 -15.66 17.06
N GLY A 98 15.44 -14.91 17.70
CA GLY A 98 15.68 -13.50 17.41
C GLY A 98 16.20 -13.26 16.00
N LEU A 99 17.15 -14.09 15.53
CA LEU A 99 17.66 -14.05 14.16
C LEU A 99 16.55 -14.37 13.14
N LEU A 100 15.75 -15.40 13.38
CA LEU A 100 14.64 -15.76 12.52
C LEU A 100 13.64 -14.60 12.37
N GLY A 101 13.27 -13.98 13.49
CA GLY A 101 12.39 -12.82 13.51
C GLY A 101 13.00 -11.59 12.84
N GLY A 102 14.25 -11.28 13.16
CA GLY A 102 14.99 -10.14 12.59
C GLY A 102 15.16 -10.26 11.07
N MET A 103 15.53 -11.43 10.57
CA MET A 103 15.65 -11.68 9.12
C MET A 103 14.28 -11.57 8.41
N GLY A 104 13.21 -12.09 9.02
CA GLY A 104 11.87 -11.93 8.46
C GLY A 104 11.46 -10.45 8.33
N MET A 105 11.67 -9.65 9.37
CA MET A 105 11.40 -8.21 9.34
C MET A 105 12.27 -7.47 8.33
N LEU A 106 13.55 -7.85 8.21
CA LEU A 106 14.50 -7.23 7.28
C LEU A 106 14.07 -7.51 5.84
N VAL A 107 13.71 -8.74 5.50
CA VAL A 107 13.21 -9.11 4.16
C VAL A 107 11.89 -8.38 3.86
N ALA A 108 10.97 -8.33 4.81
CA ALA A 108 9.71 -7.62 4.63
C ALA A 108 9.93 -6.11 4.38
N GLY A 109 10.79 -5.46 5.17
CA GLY A 109 11.08 -4.03 5.05
C GLY A 109 11.95 -3.66 3.86
N ALA A 110 13.05 -4.39 3.63
CA ALA A 110 14.04 -4.02 2.62
C ALA A 110 13.76 -4.58 1.22
N ILE A 111 12.97 -5.65 1.09
CA ILE A 111 12.70 -6.31 -0.19
C ILE A 111 11.22 -6.21 -0.55
N THR A 112 10.33 -6.72 0.30
CA THR A 112 8.91 -6.84 -0.04
C THR A 112 8.23 -5.47 -0.16
N SER A 113 8.46 -4.56 0.79
CA SER A 113 7.83 -3.24 0.76
C SER A 113 8.25 -2.39 -0.45
N PRO A 114 9.56 -2.26 -0.79
CA PRO A 114 9.95 -1.54 -2.00
C PRO A 114 9.47 -2.20 -3.30
N MET A 115 9.41 -3.54 -3.33
CA MET A 115 8.90 -4.26 -4.49
C MET A 115 7.40 -3.98 -4.69
N MET A 116 6.61 -4.03 -3.62
CA MET A 116 5.18 -3.69 -3.68
C MET A 116 4.97 -2.23 -4.12
N GLY A 117 5.77 -1.31 -3.58
CA GLY A 117 5.72 0.10 -3.96
C GLY A 117 5.98 0.30 -5.46
N ARG A 118 7.05 -0.28 -6.00
CA ARG A 118 7.38 -0.18 -7.44
C ARG A 118 6.27 -0.74 -8.34
N VAL A 119 5.72 -1.90 -7.98
CA VAL A 119 4.61 -2.50 -8.73
C VAL A 119 3.38 -1.59 -8.66
N ALA A 120 3.03 -1.10 -7.47
CA ALA A 120 1.91 -0.19 -7.30
C ALA A 120 2.07 1.09 -8.14
N ASP A 121 3.24 1.72 -8.09
CA ASP A 121 3.52 2.96 -8.84
C ASP A 121 3.53 2.73 -10.36
N GLN A 122 4.04 1.58 -10.85
CA GLN A 122 3.98 1.24 -12.26
C GLN A 122 2.55 1.14 -12.76
N TYR A 123 1.70 0.35 -12.08
CA TYR A 123 0.31 0.17 -12.47
C TYR A 123 -0.54 1.41 -12.25
N LEU A 124 -0.25 2.21 -11.23
CA LEU A 124 -0.84 3.53 -11.03
C LEU A 124 -0.59 4.39 -12.25
N HIS A 125 0.68 4.48 -12.68
CA HIS A 125 1.07 5.32 -13.82
C HIS A 125 0.40 4.89 -15.12
N GLU A 126 0.31 3.57 -15.39
CA GLU A 126 -0.38 3.02 -16.57
C GLU A 126 -1.89 3.34 -16.57
N HIS A 127 -2.47 3.56 -15.39
CA HIS A 127 -3.91 3.84 -15.23
C HIS A 127 -4.25 5.34 -15.16
N LEU A 128 -3.25 6.22 -15.13
CA LEU A 128 -3.45 7.67 -15.12
C LEU A 128 -3.98 8.17 -16.48
N PRO A 129 -5.08 8.92 -16.51
CA PRO A 129 -5.55 9.59 -17.73
C PRO A 129 -4.60 10.78 -18.05
N VAL A 130 -3.69 10.58 -18.99
CA VAL A 130 -2.56 11.49 -19.28
C VAL A 130 -3.03 12.93 -19.53
N ALA A 131 -4.05 13.13 -20.38
CA ALA A 131 -4.54 14.45 -20.75
C ALA A 131 -5.18 15.19 -19.56
N GLU A 132 -5.99 14.51 -18.77
CA GLU A 132 -6.64 15.11 -17.59
C GLU A 132 -5.61 15.41 -16.50
N THR A 133 -4.66 14.50 -16.28
CA THR A 133 -3.55 14.69 -15.33
C THR A 133 -2.72 15.90 -15.72
N ALA A 134 -2.32 16.02 -16.99
CA ALA A 134 -1.56 17.17 -17.46
C ALA A 134 -2.33 18.48 -17.30
N SER A 135 -3.63 18.49 -17.58
CA SER A 135 -4.46 19.70 -17.46
C SER A 135 -4.60 20.17 -16.01
N ILE A 136 -4.77 19.25 -15.06
CA ILE A 136 -4.89 19.61 -13.65
C ILE A 136 -3.55 20.01 -13.04
N LEU A 137 -2.45 19.39 -13.45
CA LEU A 137 -1.11 19.81 -13.06
C LEU A 137 -0.78 21.22 -13.59
N GLN A 138 -1.25 21.56 -14.79
CA GLN A 138 -1.11 22.94 -15.30
C GLN A 138 -1.88 23.93 -14.42
N GLN A 139 -3.08 23.61 -13.93
CA GLN A 139 -3.81 24.46 -12.99
C GLN A 139 -3.05 24.64 -11.67
N VAL A 140 -2.38 23.60 -11.15
CA VAL A 140 -1.50 23.71 -9.98
C VAL A 140 -0.37 24.70 -10.26
N SER A 141 0.32 24.55 -11.39
CA SER A 141 1.43 25.41 -11.79
C SER A 141 1.00 26.89 -11.89
N ASP A 142 -0.18 27.16 -12.44
CA ASP A 142 -0.67 28.51 -12.68
C ASP A 142 -1.25 29.17 -11.41
N GLN A 143 -1.95 28.42 -10.56
CA GLN A 143 -2.72 28.98 -9.44
C GLN A 143 -1.99 28.95 -8.10
N TYR A 144 -1.12 27.96 -7.84
CA TYR A 144 -0.41 27.85 -6.56
C TYR A 144 0.45 29.07 -6.23
N PRO A 145 1.16 29.72 -7.17
CA PRO A 145 1.88 30.95 -6.87
C PRO A 145 0.97 32.10 -6.41
N VAL A 146 -0.24 32.16 -6.98
CA VAL A 146 -1.23 33.19 -6.61
C VAL A 146 -1.73 32.97 -5.19
N PHE A 147 -2.03 31.71 -4.85
CA PHE A 147 -2.44 31.35 -3.49
C PHE A 147 -1.30 31.55 -2.49
N ALA A 148 -0.08 31.14 -2.83
CA ALA A 148 1.10 31.30 -1.98
C ALA A 148 1.39 32.77 -1.64
N ALA A 149 1.12 33.68 -2.55
CA ALA A 149 1.29 35.13 -2.32
C ALA A 149 0.37 35.66 -1.23
N ASN A 150 -0.78 35.03 -1.01
CA ASN A 150 -1.78 35.43 -0.02
C ASN A 150 -1.58 34.78 1.36
N VAL A 151 -0.65 33.83 1.47
CA VAL A 151 -0.36 33.12 2.74
C VAL A 151 0.68 33.90 3.53
N PRO A 152 0.39 34.33 4.78
CA PRO A 152 1.30 35.10 5.59
C PRO A 152 2.46 34.28 6.17
N GLU A 153 2.29 32.96 6.34
CA GLU A 153 3.26 32.07 6.95
C GLU A 153 4.30 31.58 5.93
N ASP A 154 5.57 31.91 6.16
CA ASP A 154 6.67 31.57 5.25
C ASP A 154 6.87 30.06 5.05
N ILE A 155 6.63 29.26 6.08
CA ILE A 155 6.74 27.80 6.02
C ILE A 155 5.69 27.23 5.05
N ILE A 156 4.42 27.57 5.23
CA ILE A 156 3.33 27.09 4.38
C ILE A 156 3.52 27.59 2.95
N ARG A 157 3.93 28.85 2.78
CA ARG A 157 4.26 29.40 1.46
C ARG A 157 5.36 28.59 0.76
N SER A 158 6.42 28.20 1.49
CA SER A 158 7.53 27.42 0.94
C SER A 158 7.08 26.01 0.54
N GLU A 159 6.17 25.38 1.29
CA GLU A 159 5.60 24.07 0.97
C GLU A 159 4.72 24.10 -0.28
N ILE A 160 3.88 25.13 -0.43
CA ILE A 160 3.06 25.33 -1.64
C ILE A 160 3.96 25.54 -2.87
N LEU A 161 4.99 26.36 -2.76
CA LEU A 161 5.94 26.60 -3.86
C LEU A 161 6.82 25.38 -4.14
N GLY A 162 7.16 24.60 -3.14
CA GLY A 162 7.83 23.32 -3.28
C GLY A 162 7.00 22.31 -4.10
N ALA A 163 5.73 22.16 -3.76
CA ALA A 163 4.81 21.32 -4.52
C ALA A 163 4.64 21.79 -5.97
N LYS A 164 4.57 23.11 -6.18
CA LYS A 164 4.57 23.68 -7.54
C LYS A 164 5.84 23.31 -8.32
N ALA A 165 7.01 23.42 -7.71
CA ALA A 165 8.28 23.11 -8.39
C ALA A 165 8.35 21.65 -8.85
N GLU A 166 7.85 20.72 -8.03
CA GLU A 166 7.73 19.30 -8.41
C GLU A 166 6.77 19.10 -9.59
N VAL A 167 5.64 19.81 -9.60
CA VAL A 167 4.67 19.80 -10.70
C VAL A 167 5.26 20.38 -11.97
N ASP A 168 5.98 21.50 -11.89
CA ASP A 168 6.62 22.14 -13.05
C ASP A 168 7.65 21.23 -13.68
N ALA A 169 8.45 20.49 -12.88
CA ALA A 169 9.39 19.49 -13.39
C ALA A 169 8.70 18.38 -14.19
N VAL A 170 7.55 17.90 -13.71
CA VAL A 170 6.73 16.90 -14.43
C VAL A 170 6.19 17.46 -15.75
N LEU A 171 5.68 18.71 -15.72
CA LEU A 171 5.14 19.37 -16.91
C LEU A 171 6.22 19.67 -17.96
N GLU A 172 7.44 20.00 -17.55
CA GLU A 172 8.56 20.22 -18.46
C GLU A 172 8.90 18.93 -19.24
N VAL A 173 8.97 17.80 -18.54
CA VAL A 173 9.17 16.49 -19.18
C VAL A 173 7.99 16.16 -20.10
N TYR A 174 6.76 16.41 -19.66
CA TYR A 174 5.58 16.17 -20.48
C TYR A 174 5.58 17.01 -21.78
N LYS A 175 5.93 18.29 -21.68
CA LYS A 175 6.02 19.19 -22.86
C LYS A 175 7.10 18.75 -23.84
N SER A 176 8.20 18.17 -23.36
CA SER A 176 9.32 17.74 -24.21
C SER A 176 9.12 16.37 -24.82
N SER A 177 8.51 15.42 -24.08
CA SER A 177 8.39 14.01 -24.48
C SER A 177 6.98 13.57 -24.89
N GLY A 178 5.95 14.36 -24.57
CA GLY A 178 4.55 13.98 -24.74
C GLY A 178 4.05 12.92 -23.75
N ALA A 179 4.88 12.51 -22.79
CA ALA A 179 4.57 11.49 -21.81
C ALA A 179 4.85 11.99 -20.38
N LEU A 180 4.00 11.60 -19.42
CA LEU A 180 4.23 11.89 -18.02
C LEU A 180 5.35 11.01 -17.47
N PRO A 181 6.31 11.55 -16.68
CA PRO A 181 7.40 10.77 -16.08
C PRO A 181 6.87 9.80 -15.01
N LYS A 182 7.22 8.51 -15.12
CA LYS A 182 6.68 7.44 -14.27
C LYS A 182 6.93 7.64 -12.78
N ASP A 183 8.15 8.01 -12.43
CA ASP A 183 8.58 8.04 -11.03
C ASP A 183 8.21 9.37 -10.31
N GLN A 184 7.84 10.40 -11.05
CA GLN A 184 7.67 11.76 -10.52
C GLN A 184 6.22 12.21 -10.48
N THR A 185 5.38 11.76 -11.42
CA THR A 185 4.01 12.26 -11.58
C THR A 185 3.14 12.00 -10.33
N ALA A 186 3.13 10.78 -9.82
CA ALA A 186 2.36 10.45 -8.63
C ALA A 186 2.86 11.19 -7.38
N THR A 187 4.19 11.35 -7.25
CA THR A 187 4.81 12.10 -6.15
C THR A 187 4.43 13.57 -6.20
N ALA A 188 4.52 14.21 -7.36
CA ALA A 188 4.12 15.60 -7.54
C ALA A 188 2.62 15.82 -7.28
N MET A 189 1.75 14.89 -7.72
CA MET A 189 0.32 14.95 -7.41
C MET A 189 0.05 14.82 -5.91
N ARG A 190 0.70 13.89 -5.21
CA ARG A 190 0.57 13.73 -3.75
C ARG A 190 1.09 14.95 -3.00
N SER A 191 2.21 15.53 -3.42
CA SER A 191 2.76 16.77 -2.87
C SER A 191 1.80 17.92 -3.05
N ALA A 192 1.22 18.07 -4.25
CA ALA A 192 0.21 19.09 -4.53
C ALA A 192 -1.08 18.91 -3.71
N ILE A 193 -1.54 17.68 -3.47
CA ILE A 193 -2.71 17.39 -2.64
C ILE A 193 -2.43 17.74 -1.16
N THR A 194 -1.26 17.35 -0.66
CA THR A 194 -0.88 17.53 0.75
C THR A 194 -0.71 18.99 1.09
N ASN A 195 -0.04 19.74 0.21
CA ASN A 195 0.28 21.15 0.39
C ASN A 195 -0.74 22.10 -0.29
N ALA A 196 -1.93 21.58 -0.63
CA ALA A 196 -2.98 22.36 -1.24
C ALA A 196 -3.50 23.43 -0.28
N PRO A 197 -3.47 24.73 -0.65
CA PRO A 197 -4.10 25.79 0.14
C PRO A 197 -5.63 25.60 0.17
N LEU A 198 -6.27 26.19 1.16
CA LEU A 198 -7.74 26.07 1.35
C LEU A 198 -8.53 26.56 0.12
N GLU A 199 -8.03 27.57 -0.54
CA GLU A 199 -8.62 28.17 -1.74
C GLU A 199 -8.54 27.22 -2.96
N ALA A 200 -7.61 26.26 -2.95
CA ALA A 200 -7.41 25.28 -4.02
C ALA A 200 -8.28 24.02 -3.87
N ALA A 201 -9.37 24.08 -3.12
CA ALA A 201 -10.23 22.90 -2.85
C ALA A 201 -10.70 22.17 -4.12
N THR A 202 -11.01 22.90 -5.19
CA THR A 202 -11.42 22.35 -6.49
C THR A 202 -10.28 21.58 -7.17
N ILE A 203 -9.06 22.15 -7.16
CA ILE A 203 -7.86 21.50 -7.72
C ILE A 203 -7.52 20.25 -6.90
N LYS A 204 -7.55 20.36 -5.58
CA LYS A 204 -7.35 19.24 -4.67
C LYS A 204 -8.34 18.11 -4.93
N ALA A 205 -9.63 18.42 -5.09
CA ALA A 205 -10.66 17.43 -5.41
C ALA A 205 -10.41 16.77 -6.76
N GLY A 206 -10.03 17.54 -7.79
CA GLY A 206 -9.68 17.01 -9.10
C GLY A 206 -8.46 16.10 -9.06
N LEU A 207 -7.37 16.51 -8.40
CA LEU A 207 -6.17 15.68 -8.20
C LEU A 207 -6.51 14.38 -7.47
N THR A 208 -7.30 14.45 -6.40
CA THR A 208 -7.73 13.28 -5.64
C THR A 208 -8.64 12.36 -6.47
N GLY A 209 -9.51 12.93 -7.28
CA GLY A 209 -10.40 12.19 -8.19
C GLY A 209 -9.66 11.40 -9.27
N ILE A 210 -8.52 11.90 -9.73
CA ILE A 210 -7.65 11.22 -10.71
C ILE A 210 -6.72 10.22 -10.03
N LEU A 211 -6.05 10.65 -8.96
CA LEU A 211 -5.02 9.84 -8.29
C LEU A 211 -5.64 8.67 -7.51
N GLY A 212 -6.77 8.88 -6.83
CA GLY A 212 -7.39 7.87 -5.97
C GLY A 212 -7.72 6.54 -6.67
N PRO A 213 -8.45 6.55 -7.81
CA PRO A 213 -8.71 5.33 -8.57
C PRO A 213 -7.43 4.64 -9.07
N SER A 214 -6.43 5.41 -9.51
CA SER A 214 -5.16 4.91 -10.01
C SER A 214 -4.31 4.31 -8.87
N ASP A 215 -4.26 4.94 -7.70
CA ASP A 215 -3.62 4.40 -6.48
C ASP A 215 -4.28 3.09 -6.03
N ASN A 216 -5.62 3.04 -6.04
CA ASN A 216 -6.36 1.83 -5.70
C ASN A 216 -6.05 0.68 -6.67
N PHE A 217 -5.96 0.96 -7.95
CA PHE A 217 -5.61 -0.04 -8.97
C PHE A 217 -4.17 -0.54 -8.78
N GLY A 218 -3.20 0.36 -8.64
CA GLY A 218 -1.81 0.02 -8.39
C GLY A 218 -1.61 -0.80 -7.12
N GLY A 219 -2.27 -0.41 -6.03
CA GLY A 219 -2.26 -1.15 -4.77
C GLY A 219 -2.81 -2.57 -4.90
N ARG A 220 -3.90 -2.77 -5.64
CA ARG A 220 -4.46 -4.11 -5.91
C ARG A 220 -3.50 -4.98 -6.74
N MET A 221 -2.85 -4.41 -7.73
CA MET A 221 -1.88 -5.12 -8.55
C MET A 221 -0.66 -5.56 -7.74
N SER A 222 -0.22 -4.77 -6.76
CA SER A 222 0.89 -5.16 -5.89
C SER A 222 0.60 -6.45 -5.11
N PHE A 223 -0.63 -6.67 -4.64
CA PHE A 223 -1.04 -7.92 -3.99
C PHE A 223 -0.96 -9.12 -4.95
N ARG A 224 -1.34 -8.94 -6.21
CA ARG A 224 -1.26 -9.99 -7.23
C ARG A 224 0.17 -10.48 -7.47
N TYR A 225 1.13 -9.54 -7.46
CA TYR A 225 2.54 -9.86 -7.66
C TYR A 225 3.20 -10.47 -6.42
N VAL A 226 2.73 -10.15 -5.23
CA VAL A 226 3.25 -10.73 -3.97
C VAL A 226 2.64 -12.09 -3.65
N ALA A 227 1.44 -12.38 -4.13
CA ALA A 227 0.74 -13.65 -3.86
C ALA A 227 1.60 -14.91 -4.12
N PRO A 228 2.37 -15.05 -5.21
CA PRO A 228 3.22 -16.23 -5.44
C PRO A 228 4.34 -16.42 -4.41
N PHE A 229 4.79 -15.33 -3.77
CA PHE A 229 5.85 -15.40 -2.74
C PHE A 229 5.30 -15.80 -1.35
N ALA A 230 3.99 -15.87 -1.19
CA ALA A 230 3.33 -16.34 0.03
C ALA A 230 3.11 -17.87 0.05
N ILE A 231 3.33 -18.54 -1.08
CA ILE A 231 3.22 -20.01 -1.25
C ILE A 231 4.60 -20.64 -1.23
#